data_f1f039d000b95751f4fe7d5446e8e37e
#
_entry.id   f1f039d000b95751f4fe7d5446e8e37e
#
_cell.length_a   1.000
_cell.length_b   1.000
_cell.length_c   1.000
_cell.angle_alpha   90.00
_cell.angle_beta   90.00
_cell.angle_gamma   90.00
#
_symmetry.space_group_name_H-M   'P 1'
#
loop_
_entity.id
_entity.type
_entity.pdbx_description
1 polymer ?
#
loop_
_entity_poly.entity_id
_entity_poly.type
_entity_poly.pdbx_seq_one_letter_code
_entity_poly.pdbx_strand_id
1 'polypeptide(L)'
;MFNIKVRVKNLVNKYRTGTPFQLASDLGITIVRLPLPDDMRGFLVHVLRRKYIVLNEDLCYAGQKVTVCHELGHARLHAGYGYYLHPDRAYYVRSRLEAEANEYAAHLLTYSTDIDSDEVTRIINQRHPDPREVHFLLGRFIDTQVDW
;
A
#
# COMPACT_ATOMS: atom_id res chain seq x y z
N MET A 1 -6.58 4.81 17.52
CA MET A 1 -7.00 3.97 16.37
C MET A 1 -7.32 4.85 15.17
N PHE A 2 -6.85 4.48 13.99
CA PHE A 2 -7.08 5.26 12.78
C PHE A 2 -8.45 4.94 12.17
N ASN A 3 -9.14 5.96 11.69
CA ASN A 3 -10.24 5.73 10.75
C ASN A 3 -9.66 5.75 9.34
N ILE A 4 -9.24 4.61 8.87
CA ILE A 4 -8.48 4.48 7.62
C ILE A 4 -9.32 4.91 6.41
N LYS A 5 -10.59 4.50 6.37
CA LYS A 5 -11.50 4.89 5.29
C LYS A 5 -11.58 6.41 5.13
N VAL A 6 -11.75 7.12 6.23
CA VAL A 6 -11.85 8.60 6.23
C VAL A 6 -10.51 9.21 5.82
N ARG A 7 -9.40 8.68 6.31
CA ARG A 7 -8.08 9.19 5.95
C ARG A 7 -7.80 9.07 4.46
N VAL A 8 -8.13 7.93 3.86
CA VAL A 8 -7.98 7.73 2.42
C VAL A 8 -8.88 8.68 1.64
N LYS A 9 -10.16 8.79 2.03
CA LYS A 9 -11.11 9.70 1.40
C LYS A 9 -10.59 11.14 1.43
N ASN A 10 -10.10 11.59 2.57
CA ASN A 10 -9.59 12.96 2.73
C ASN A 10 -8.37 13.20 1.84
N LEU A 11 -7.48 12.21 1.74
CA LEU A 11 -6.30 12.32 0.89
C LEU A 11 -6.68 12.43 -0.59
N VAL A 12 -7.56 11.56 -1.05
CA VAL A 12 -8.04 11.58 -2.44
C VAL A 12 -8.74 12.91 -2.76
N ASN A 13 -9.56 13.42 -1.85
CA ASN A 13 -10.25 14.69 -2.03
C ASN A 13 -9.28 15.87 -2.05
N LYS A 14 -8.26 15.84 -1.21
CA LYS A 14 -7.28 16.92 -1.13
C LYS A 14 -6.48 17.07 -2.42
N TYR A 15 -6.02 15.97 -2.97
CA TYR A 15 -5.17 15.96 -4.16
C TYR A 15 -5.95 15.69 -5.45
N ARG A 16 -7.26 15.43 -5.35
CA ARG A 16 -8.18 15.21 -6.47
C ARG A 16 -7.73 14.09 -7.41
N THR A 17 -7.14 13.06 -6.85
CA THR A 17 -6.73 11.87 -7.59
C THR A 17 -6.79 10.64 -6.70
N GLY A 18 -7.21 9.51 -7.28
CA GLY A 18 -7.13 8.19 -6.64
C GLY A 18 -5.99 7.36 -7.18
N THR A 19 -5.18 7.92 -8.09
CA THR A 19 -4.03 7.21 -8.66
C THR A 19 -2.87 7.21 -7.68
N PRO A 20 -2.42 6.04 -7.19
CA PRO A 20 -1.39 5.99 -6.15
C PRO A 20 -0.05 6.58 -6.60
N PHE A 21 0.30 6.44 -7.87
CA PHE A 21 1.54 7.03 -8.40
C PHE A 21 1.51 8.56 -8.32
N GLN A 22 0.37 9.15 -8.67
CA GLN A 22 0.21 10.61 -8.59
C GLN A 22 0.17 11.06 -7.14
N LEU A 23 -0.51 10.32 -6.26
CA LEU A 23 -0.54 10.63 -4.83
C LEU A 23 0.85 10.60 -4.22
N ALA A 24 1.68 9.61 -4.58
CA ALA A 24 3.05 9.54 -4.12
C ALA A 24 3.82 10.80 -4.53
N SER A 25 3.69 11.19 -5.79
CA SER A 25 4.33 12.42 -6.30
C SER A 25 3.84 13.65 -5.54
N ASP A 26 2.54 13.79 -5.35
CA ASP A 26 1.94 14.93 -4.65
C ASP A 26 2.40 15.00 -3.19
N LEU A 27 2.67 13.86 -2.58
CA LEU A 27 3.17 13.76 -1.21
C LEU A 27 4.70 13.91 -1.11
N GLY A 28 5.38 14.13 -2.23
CA GLY A 28 6.83 14.25 -2.25
C GLY A 28 7.57 12.93 -2.09
N ILE A 29 6.90 11.82 -2.41
CA ILE A 29 7.50 10.48 -2.34
C ILE A 29 7.95 10.07 -3.73
N THR A 30 9.22 9.76 -3.88
CA THR A 30 9.79 9.34 -5.16
C THR A 30 9.66 7.83 -5.32
N ILE A 31 9.17 7.38 -6.46
CA ILE A 31 9.08 5.96 -6.80
C ILE A 31 10.29 5.57 -7.61
N VAL A 32 10.99 4.53 -7.18
CA VAL A 32 12.18 3.98 -7.84
C VAL A 32 11.92 2.51 -8.16
N ARG A 33 12.23 2.11 -9.38
CA ARG A 33 12.10 0.72 -9.82
C ARG A 33 13.48 0.10 -9.93
N LEU A 34 13.67 -1.01 -9.24
CA LEU A 34 14.95 -1.73 -9.19
C LEU A 34 14.74 -3.23 -9.33
N PRO A 35 15.76 -3.98 -9.80
CA PRO A 35 15.70 -5.44 -9.72
C PRO A 35 15.80 -5.85 -8.26
N LEU A 36 14.78 -6.51 -7.75
CA LEU A 36 14.72 -7.02 -6.39
C LEU A 36 14.57 -8.55 -6.42
N PRO A 37 14.89 -9.25 -5.32
CA PRO A 37 14.60 -10.68 -5.23
C PRO A 37 13.12 -10.97 -5.48
N ASP A 38 12.82 -12.17 -6.01
CA ASP A 38 11.47 -12.53 -6.43
C ASP A 38 10.43 -12.48 -5.30
N ASP A 39 10.87 -12.69 -4.06
CA ASP A 39 10.00 -12.63 -2.89
C ASP A 39 9.82 -11.22 -2.33
N MET A 40 10.44 -10.23 -2.93
CA MET A 40 10.36 -8.85 -2.48
C MET A 40 9.63 -8.00 -3.51
N ARG A 41 8.47 -7.46 -3.13
CA ARG A 41 7.64 -6.62 -4.01
C ARG A 41 8.08 -5.17 -3.99
N GLY A 42 8.44 -4.66 -2.83
CA GLY A 42 8.88 -3.30 -2.66
C GLY A 42 8.98 -2.92 -1.19
N PHE A 43 9.44 -1.73 -0.93
CA PHE A 43 9.59 -1.24 0.44
C PHE A 43 9.67 0.28 0.46
N LEU A 44 9.35 0.84 1.64
CA LEU A 44 9.45 2.27 1.90
C LEU A 44 10.82 2.58 2.50
N VAL A 45 11.47 3.61 2.00
CA VAL A 45 12.75 4.09 2.52
C VAL A 45 12.62 5.56 2.90
N HIS A 46 13.14 5.91 4.07
CA HIS A 46 13.18 7.28 4.53
C HIS A 46 14.62 7.67 4.81
N VAL A 47 15.19 8.52 3.96
CA VAL A 47 16.60 8.94 4.05
C VAL A 47 16.69 10.47 3.93
N LEU A 48 17.35 11.10 4.89
CA LEU A 48 17.63 12.54 4.87
C LEU A 48 16.38 13.39 4.56
N ARG A 49 15.29 13.11 5.27
CA ARG A 49 14.01 13.80 5.12
C ARG A 49 13.30 13.53 3.79
N ARG A 50 13.78 12.59 2.99
CA ARG A 50 13.16 12.19 1.74
C ARG A 50 12.62 10.78 1.87
N LYS A 51 11.47 10.56 1.27
CA LYS A 51 10.84 9.23 1.23
C LYS A 51 10.86 8.69 -0.17
N TYR A 52 11.13 7.40 -0.26
CA TYR A 52 11.16 6.66 -1.52
C TYR A 52 10.36 5.40 -1.35
N ILE A 53 9.61 5.05 -2.39
CA ILE A 53 9.01 3.73 -2.51
C ILE A 53 9.82 3.01 -3.58
N VAL A 54 10.51 1.95 -3.18
CA VAL A 54 11.28 1.09 -4.10
C VAL A 54 10.37 -0.05 -4.52
N LEU A 55 10.21 -0.25 -5.82
CA LEU A 55 9.39 -1.30 -6.39
C LEU A 55 10.27 -2.30 -7.13
N ASN A 56 9.90 -3.58 -7.04
CA ASN A 56 10.48 -4.59 -7.90
C ASN A 56 10.04 -4.32 -9.35
N GLU A 57 11.00 -4.09 -10.23
CA GLU A 57 10.71 -3.75 -11.62
C GLU A 57 10.03 -4.88 -12.40
N ASP A 58 10.12 -6.12 -11.91
CA ASP A 58 9.50 -7.28 -12.54
C ASP A 58 8.00 -7.38 -12.27
N LEU A 59 7.46 -6.58 -11.35
CA LEU A 59 6.03 -6.56 -11.11
C LEU A 59 5.29 -5.99 -12.32
N CYS A 60 4.13 -6.58 -12.63
CA CYS A 60 3.22 -5.98 -13.60
C CYS A 60 2.66 -4.65 -13.07
N TYR A 61 1.96 -3.91 -13.92
CA TYR A 61 1.38 -2.61 -13.55
C TYR A 61 0.46 -2.72 -12.32
N ALA A 62 -0.43 -3.72 -12.30
CA ALA A 62 -1.34 -3.90 -11.18
C ALA A 62 -0.59 -4.22 -9.88
N GLY A 63 0.43 -5.07 -9.95
CA GLY A 63 1.26 -5.39 -8.80
C GLY A 63 2.03 -4.20 -8.27
N GLN A 64 2.57 -3.37 -9.14
CA GLN A 64 3.21 -2.12 -8.75
C GLN A 64 2.23 -1.18 -8.08
N LYS A 65 1.03 -1.05 -8.63
CA LYS A 65 -0.01 -0.17 -8.10
C LYS A 65 -0.43 -0.57 -6.69
N VAL A 66 -0.69 -1.86 -6.47
CA VAL A 66 -1.05 -2.39 -5.14
C VAL A 66 0.10 -2.16 -4.14
N THR A 67 1.32 -2.39 -4.56
CA THR A 67 2.49 -2.20 -3.70
C THR A 67 2.66 -0.72 -3.31
N VAL A 68 2.47 0.20 -4.24
CA VAL A 68 2.50 1.63 -3.92
C VAL A 68 1.41 1.99 -2.92
N CYS A 69 0.19 1.49 -3.12
CA CYS A 69 -0.91 1.73 -2.17
C CYS A 69 -0.56 1.25 -0.76
N HIS A 70 0.03 0.07 -0.65
CA HIS A 70 0.44 -0.50 0.63
C HIS A 70 1.53 0.36 1.30
N GLU A 71 2.55 0.74 0.56
CA GLU A 71 3.65 1.55 1.09
C GLU A 71 3.19 2.97 1.43
N LEU A 72 2.24 3.53 0.69
CA LEU A 72 1.60 4.80 1.06
C LEU A 72 0.88 4.66 2.41
N GLY A 73 0.25 3.52 2.66
CA GLY A 73 -0.36 3.23 3.95
C GLY A 73 0.63 3.34 5.09
N HIS A 74 1.79 2.71 4.96
CA HIS A 74 2.85 2.83 5.95
C HIS A 74 3.33 4.27 6.09
N ALA A 75 3.55 4.96 4.99
CA ALA A 75 4.03 6.34 5.02
C ALA A 75 3.06 7.28 5.73
N ARG A 76 1.77 7.04 5.60
CA ARG A 76 0.73 7.93 6.14
C ARG A 76 0.28 7.56 7.55
N LEU A 77 0.34 6.27 7.91
CA LEU A 77 -0.19 5.79 9.20
C LEU A 77 0.92 5.51 10.23
N HIS A 78 2.11 5.18 9.78
CA HIS A 78 3.15 4.63 10.66
C HIS A 78 4.41 5.49 10.61
N ALA A 79 4.50 6.47 11.50
CA ALA A 79 5.68 7.30 11.61
C ALA A 79 6.91 6.42 11.93
N GLY A 80 8.00 6.62 11.20
CA GLY A 80 9.25 5.87 11.39
C GLY A 80 9.26 4.47 10.81
N TYR A 81 8.22 4.08 10.09
CA TYR A 81 8.22 2.80 9.37
C TYR A 81 9.23 2.81 8.22
N GLY A 82 9.62 1.62 7.79
CA GLY A 82 10.56 1.43 6.69
C GLY A 82 11.96 1.16 7.19
N TYR A 83 12.94 1.85 6.62
CA TYR A 83 14.34 1.64 6.95
C TYR A 83 14.64 1.77 8.45
N TYR A 84 13.88 2.63 9.16
CA TYR A 84 14.07 2.87 10.58
C TYR A 84 13.31 1.92 11.49
N LEU A 85 12.68 0.89 10.95
CA LEU A 85 11.96 -0.09 11.75
C LEU A 85 12.96 -0.94 12.54
N HIS A 86 12.90 -0.87 13.87
CA HIS A 86 13.79 -1.64 14.73
C HIS A 86 13.43 -3.13 14.69
N PRO A 87 14.44 -4.02 14.57
CA PRO A 87 14.20 -5.45 14.58
C PRO A 87 13.61 -5.97 15.90
N ASP A 88 13.71 -5.20 16.98
CA ASP A 88 13.23 -5.58 18.32
C ASP A 88 11.72 -5.38 18.49
N ARG A 89 11.01 -4.82 17.51
CA ARG A 89 9.57 -4.67 17.61
C ARG A 89 8.90 -6.02 17.69
N ALA A 90 7.92 -6.13 18.60
CA ALA A 90 7.17 -7.36 18.76
C ALA A 90 6.43 -7.72 17.48
N TYR A 91 6.40 -9.02 17.16
CA TYR A 91 5.78 -9.53 15.94
C TYR A 91 4.33 -9.06 15.77
N TYR A 92 3.53 -9.07 16.85
CA TYR A 92 2.13 -8.65 16.74
C TYR A 92 1.98 -7.17 16.37
N VAL A 93 2.92 -6.31 16.78
CA VAL A 93 2.92 -4.89 16.41
C VAL A 93 3.17 -4.75 14.92
N ARG A 94 4.16 -5.48 14.40
CA ARG A 94 4.45 -5.51 12.96
C ARG A 94 3.26 -6.03 12.17
N SER A 95 2.64 -7.11 12.65
CA SER A 95 1.45 -7.69 12.03
C SER A 95 0.30 -6.68 11.98
N ARG A 96 0.09 -5.91 13.04
CA ARG A 96 -0.92 -4.86 13.07
C ARG A 96 -0.61 -3.76 12.06
N LEU A 97 0.64 -3.33 11.98
CA LEU A 97 1.06 -2.30 11.02
C LEU A 97 0.83 -2.77 9.58
N GLU A 98 1.17 -4.03 9.30
CA GLU A 98 0.92 -4.60 7.98
C GLU A 98 -0.57 -4.70 7.66
N ALA A 99 -1.39 -5.09 8.62
CA ALA A 99 -2.84 -5.16 8.44
C ALA A 99 -3.43 -3.77 8.16
N GLU A 100 -2.98 -2.76 8.88
CA GLU A 100 -3.42 -1.38 8.66
C GLU A 100 -2.99 -0.86 7.30
N ALA A 101 -1.77 -1.15 6.86
CA ALA A 101 -1.29 -0.76 5.54
C ALA A 101 -2.08 -1.46 4.43
N ASN A 102 -2.42 -2.73 4.60
CA ASN A 102 -3.25 -3.47 3.66
C ASN A 102 -4.66 -2.89 3.58
N GLU A 103 -5.25 -2.53 4.72
CA GLU A 103 -6.56 -1.90 4.76
C GLU A 103 -6.53 -0.54 4.06
N TYR A 104 -5.48 0.24 4.28
CA TYR A 104 -5.27 1.51 3.59
C TYR A 104 -5.20 1.30 2.07
N ALA A 105 -4.41 0.32 1.64
CA ALA A 105 -4.27 -0.02 0.23
C ALA A 105 -5.61 -0.40 -0.40
N ALA A 106 -6.40 -1.23 0.30
CA ALA A 106 -7.69 -1.67 -0.19
C ALA A 106 -8.66 -0.48 -0.36
N HIS A 107 -8.72 0.42 0.62
CA HIS A 107 -9.55 1.63 0.50
C HIS A 107 -9.09 2.51 -0.66
N LEU A 108 -7.78 2.69 -0.84
CA LEU A 108 -7.26 3.52 -1.92
C LEU A 108 -7.57 2.91 -3.28
N LEU A 109 -7.47 1.58 -3.41
CA LEU A 109 -7.79 0.88 -4.66
C LEU A 109 -9.25 1.04 -5.09
N THR A 110 -10.18 1.30 -4.16
CA THR A 110 -11.59 1.54 -4.54
C THR A 110 -11.76 2.79 -5.41
N TYR A 111 -10.80 3.69 -5.41
CA TYR A 111 -10.82 4.88 -6.26
C TYR A 111 -10.15 4.65 -7.62
N SER A 112 -9.64 3.46 -7.85
CA SER A 112 -8.99 3.12 -9.11
C SER A 112 -10.03 2.77 -10.17
N THR A 113 -9.83 3.26 -11.40
CA THR A 113 -10.74 2.99 -12.52
C THR A 113 -10.16 2.00 -13.53
N ASP A 114 -8.89 1.66 -13.42
CA ASP A 114 -8.17 0.80 -14.36
C ASP A 114 -7.90 -0.60 -13.82
N ILE A 115 -8.38 -0.91 -12.61
CA ILE A 115 -8.34 -2.24 -11.99
C ILE A 115 -9.74 -2.55 -11.49
N ASP A 116 -10.19 -3.80 -11.71
CA ASP A 116 -11.47 -4.24 -11.14
C ASP A 116 -11.33 -4.31 -9.61
N SER A 117 -12.02 -3.40 -8.94
CA SER A 117 -11.98 -3.27 -7.48
C SER A 117 -13.30 -3.65 -6.81
N ASP A 118 -14.23 -4.27 -7.52
CA ASP A 118 -15.54 -4.58 -6.94
C ASP A 118 -15.45 -5.49 -5.72
N GLU A 119 -14.62 -6.53 -5.80
CA GLU A 119 -14.41 -7.44 -4.67
C GLU A 119 -13.72 -6.75 -3.51
N VAL A 120 -12.74 -5.89 -3.80
CA VAL A 120 -12.06 -5.08 -2.79
C VAL A 120 -13.07 -4.18 -2.08
N THR A 121 -13.90 -3.51 -2.86
CA THR A 121 -14.92 -2.60 -2.32
C THR A 121 -15.90 -3.36 -1.41
N ARG A 122 -16.33 -4.55 -1.82
CA ARG A 122 -17.24 -5.37 -1.03
C ARG A 122 -16.65 -5.75 0.32
N ILE A 123 -15.38 -6.18 0.33
CA ILE A 123 -14.73 -6.63 1.56
C ILE A 123 -14.42 -5.45 2.48
N ILE A 124 -13.89 -4.38 1.94
CA ILE A 124 -13.42 -3.26 2.77
C ILE A 124 -14.57 -2.45 3.36
N ASN A 125 -15.74 -2.48 2.75
CA ASN A 125 -16.91 -1.78 3.26
C ASN A 125 -17.68 -2.57 4.32
N GLN A 126 -17.24 -3.76 4.67
CA GLN A 126 -17.75 -4.46 5.84
C GLN A 126 -17.40 -3.64 7.10
N ARG A 127 -18.24 -3.76 8.12
CA ARG A 127 -18.05 -3.01 9.36
C ARG A 127 -16.69 -3.30 10.03
N HIS A 128 -16.27 -4.57 9.98
CA HIS A 128 -15.01 -5.05 10.54
C HIS A 128 -14.35 -5.97 9.51
N PRO A 129 -13.63 -5.41 8.51
CA PRO A 129 -12.97 -6.25 7.52
C PRO A 129 -11.94 -7.16 8.18
N ASP A 130 -11.93 -8.44 7.79
CA ASP A 130 -10.94 -9.39 8.27
C ASP A 130 -9.59 -9.08 7.61
N PRO A 131 -8.55 -8.76 8.40
CA PRO A 131 -7.23 -8.47 7.86
C PRO A 131 -6.66 -9.60 6.98
N ARG A 132 -7.00 -10.85 7.26
CA ARG A 132 -6.54 -11.98 6.46
C ARG A 132 -7.19 -12.02 5.09
N GLU A 133 -8.48 -11.67 5.00
CA GLU A 133 -9.18 -11.55 3.71
C GLU A 133 -8.60 -10.41 2.88
N VAL A 134 -8.34 -9.26 3.51
CA VAL A 134 -7.75 -8.11 2.82
C VAL A 134 -6.36 -8.47 2.29
N HIS A 135 -5.53 -9.09 3.13
CA HIS A 135 -4.18 -9.53 2.72
C HIS A 135 -4.23 -10.52 1.55
N PHE A 136 -5.10 -11.51 1.65
CA PHE A 136 -5.27 -12.52 0.59
C PHE A 136 -5.72 -11.89 -0.72
N LEU A 137 -6.69 -10.98 -0.64
CA LEU A 137 -7.22 -10.29 -1.82
C LEU A 137 -6.15 -9.44 -2.51
N LEU A 138 -5.38 -8.67 -1.74
CA LEU A 138 -4.30 -7.87 -2.31
C LEU A 138 -3.23 -8.74 -2.94
N GLY A 139 -2.91 -9.87 -2.31
CA GLY A 139 -1.97 -10.86 -2.87
C GLY A 139 -2.43 -11.39 -4.21
N ARG A 140 -3.72 -11.62 -4.39
CA ARG A 140 -4.29 -12.07 -5.67
C ARG A 140 -4.07 -11.04 -6.78
N PHE A 141 -4.18 -9.77 -6.50
CA PHE A 141 -3.90 -8.72 -7.50
C PHE A 141 -2.46 -8.79 -7.98
N ILE A 142 -1.54 -9.08 -7.09
CA ILE A 142 -0.12 -9.18 -7.43
C ILE A 142 0.15 -10.49 -8.16
N ASP A 143 -0.32 -11.61 -7.62
CA ASP A 143 0.05 -12.95 -8.09
C ASP A 143 -0.65 -13.33 -9.41
N THR A 144 -1.90 -12.92 -9.61
CA THR A 144 -2.63 -13.20 -10.88
C THR A 144 -2.01 -12.47 -12.07
N GLN A 145 -1.23 -11.45 -11.82
CA GLN A 145 -0.63 -10.65 -12.88
C GLN A 145 0.82 -11.04 -13.16
N VAL A 146 1.36 -11.97 -12.42
CA VAL A 146 2.76 -12.44 -12.58
C VAL A 146 2.82 -13.70 -13.44
N ASP A 147 1.69 -14.33 -13.71
CA ASP A 147 1.59 -15.55 -14.51
C ASP A 147 1.53 -15.23 -16.00
N TRP A 148 2.64 -14.89 -16.56
CA TRP A 148 2.75 -14.66 -18.01
C TRP A 148 3.90 -15.34 -18.63
#